data_e74f6a7efc2b905ab730474c211c55d6
#
_entry.id   e74f6a7efc2b905ab730474c211c55d6
#
_cell.length_a   1.000
_cell.length_b   1.000
_cell.length_c   1.000
_cell.angle_alpha   90.00
_cell.angle_beta   90.00
_cell.angle_gamma   90.00
#
_symmetry.space_group_name_H-M   'P 1'
#
loop_
_entity.id
_entity.type
_entity.pdbx_description
1 polymer ?
#
loop_
_entity_poly.entity_id
_entity_poly.type
_entity_poly.pdbx_seq_one_letter_code
_entity_poly.pdbx_strand_id
1 'polypeptide(L)'
;MIQIAPQIRILVAVEAIDGRKGIDAIAQLCREKLNADPFSGYLFIFRSRSGAAIRILQYDGQGFWLATKRLSKGRFKWWPTGTEPARTLRVHQAQLLLAAGNPDAEAPPAWRPLDP
;
A
#
# COMPACT_ATOMS: atom_id res chain seq x y z
N MET A 1 7.95 -8.41 10.74
CA MET A 1 8.04 -7.63 9.51
C MET A 1 7.11 -8.16 8.44
N ILE A 2 6.52 -7.28 7.68
CA ILE A 2 5.61 -7.68 6.61
C ILE A 2 6.42 -8.23 5.45
N GLN A 3 6.04 -9.41 5.01
CA GLN A 3 6.69 -10.06 3.87
C GLN A 3 5.77 -9.99 2.66
N ILE A 4 6.36 -9.76 1.50
CA ILE A 4 5.61 -9.71 0.26
C ILE A 4 6.04 -10.90 -0.59
N ALA A 5 5.19 -11.91 -0.64
CA ALA A 5 5.42 -13.08 -1.48
C ALA A 5 5.00 -12.78 -2.92
N PRO A 6 5.61 -13.43 -3.91
CA PRO A 6 5.31 -13.11 -5.31
C PRO A 6 3.84 -13.27 -5.70
N GLN A 7 3.12 -14.18 -5.08
CA GLN A 7 1.72 -14.42 -5.42
C GLN A 7 0.75 -13.68 -4.51
N ILE A 8 1.23 -12.85 -3.61
CA ILE A 8 0.33 -12.14 -2.72
C ILE A 8 -0.45 -11.09 -3.52
N ARG A 9 -1.71 -10.91 -3.16
CA ARG A 9 -2.50 -9.85 -3.76
C ARG A 9 -2.31 -8.58 -2.97
N ILE A 10 -2.08 -7.48 -3.67
CA ILE A 10 -1.83 -6.19 -3.05
C ILE A 10 -2.89 -5.23 -3.52
N LEU A 11 -3.63 -4.67 -2.57
CA LEU A 11 -4.68 -3.70 -2.85
C LEU A 11 -4.31 -2.36 -2.25
N VAL A 12 -4.36 -1.32 -3.08
CA VAL A 12 -4.11 0.04 -2.62
C VAL A 12 -5.43 0.78 -2.60
N ALA A 13 -5.82 1.27 -1.43
CA ALA A 13 -7.05 2.03 -1.29
C ALA A 13 -6.90 3.38 -1.94
N VAL A 14 -7.88 3.75 -2.78
CA VAL A 14 -7.83 5.01 -3.50
C VAL A 14 -8.07 6.18 -2.56
N GLU A 15 -9.04 6.04 -1.65
CA GLU A 15 -9.40 7.11 -0.75
C GLU A 15 -8.45 7.17 0.44
N ALA A 16 -8.02 8.38 0.79
CA ALA A 16 -7.15 8.58 1.94
C ALA A 16 -7.92 8.36 3.24
N ILE A 17 -7.22 7.99 4.28
CA ILE A 17 -7.82 7.73 5.58
C ILE A 17 -7.19 8.61 6.65
N ASP A 18 -7.86 8.68 7.80
CA ASP A 18 -7.29 9.30 8.98
C ASP A 18 -6.10 8.43 9.41
N GLY A 19 -4.92 8.99 9.45
CA GLY A 19 -3.70 8.25 9.75
C GLY A 19 -3.62 7.75 11.18
N ARG A 20 -4.58 8.07 12.03
CA ARG A 20 -4.60 7.62 13.42
C ARG A 20 -5.44 6.37 13.64
N LYS A 21 -6.10 5.86 12.61
CA LYS A 21 -6.93 4.68 12.75
C LYS A 21 -6.10 3.47 13.16
N GLY A 22 -6.64 2.66 14.05
CA GLY A 22 -5.99 1.44 14.50
C GLY A 22 -6.35 0.24 13.65
N ILE A 23 -5.87 -0.92 14.07
CA ILE A 23 -6.04 -2.17 13.33
C ILE A 23 -7.51 -2.47 13.05
N ASP A 24 -8.35 -2.41 14.08
CA ASP A 24 -9.75 -2.79 13.91
C ASP A 24 -10.49 -1.86 12.96
N ALA A 25 -10.20 -0.56 13.04
CA ALA A 25 -10.83 0.41 12.18
C ALA A 25 -10.39 0.23 10.73
N ILE A 26 -9.12 -0.08 10.51
CA ILE A 26 -8.62 -0.29 9.16
C ILE A 26 -9.15 -1.61 8.59
N ALA A 27 -9.22 -2.66 9.42
CA ALA A 27 -9.83 -3.92 8.98
C ALA A 27 -11.28 -3.71 8.57
N GLN A 28 -12.00 -2.88 9.30
CA GLN A 28 -13.36 -2.54 8.96
C GLN A 28 -13.45 -1.82 7.62
N LEU A 29 -12.51 -0.92 7.35
CA LEU A 29 -12.47 -0.23 6.06
C LEU A 29 -12.26 -1.21 4.90
N CYS A 30 -11.48 -2.26 5.11
CA CYS A 30 -11.30 -3.28 4.08
C CYS A 30 -12.64 -3.89 3.71
N ARG A 31 -13.47 -4.20 4.71
CA ARG A 31 -14.79 -4.78 4.47
C ARG A 31 -15.74 -3.77 3.83
N GLU A 32 -15.83 -2.59 4.41
CA GLU A 32 -16.85 -1.61 4.05
C GLU A 32 -16.53 -0.84 2.78
N LYS A 33 -15.28 -0.47 2.60
CA LYS A 33 -14.90 0.39 1.47
C LYS A 33 -14.25 -0.38 0.34
N LEU A 34 -13.46 -1.40 0.65
CA LEU A 34 -12.76 -2.15 -0.39
C LEU A 34 -13.49 -3.43 -0.75
N ASN A 35 -14.53 -3.78 0.00
CA ASN A 35 -15.29 -4.99 -0.24
C ASN A 35 -14.37 -6.21 -0.26
N ALA A 36 -13.44 -6.26 0.67
CA ALA A 36 -12.43 -7.30 0.76
C ALA A 36 -12.37 -7.85 2.18
N ASP A 37 -11.92 -9.09 2.30
CA ASP A 37 -11.79 -9.74 3.58
C ASP A 37 -10.44 -9.39 4.20
N PRO A 38 -10.42 -8.70 5.35
CA PRO A 38 -9.14 -8.34 5.98
C PRO A 38 -8.34 -9.56 6.44
N PHE A 39 -8.97 -10.71 6.60
CA PHE A 39 -8.28 -11.94 6.99
C PHE A 39 -7.75 -12.73 5.80
N SER A 40 -7.85 -12.17 4.60
CA SER A 40 -7.47 -12.87 3.37
C SER A 40 -5.98 -13.12 3.21
N GLY A 41 -5.16 -12.40 3.96
CA GLY A 41 -3.72 -12.42 3.75
C GLY A 41 -3.25 -11.43 2.70
N TYR A 42 -4.17 -10.71 2.07
CA TYR A 42 -3.81 -9.66 1.12
C TYR A 42 -3.05 -8.55 1.83
N LEU A 43 -2.22 -7.85 1.09
CA LEU A 43 -1.56 -6.67 1.61
C LEU A 43 -2.43 -5.48 1.26
N PHE A 44 -2.92 -4.78 2.29
CA PHE A 44 -3.76 -3.60 2.09
C PHE A 44 -2.95 -2.36 2.39
N ILE A 45 -2.89 -1.43 1.44
CA ILE A 45 -2.11 -0.20 1.59
C ILE A 45 -3.04 1.00 1.57
N PHE A 46 -2.92 1.85 2.57
CA PHE A 46 -3.72 3.06 2.72
C PHE A 46 -2.81 4.26 2.84
N ARG A 47 -3.27 5.40 2.37
CA ARG A 47 -2.53 6.66 2.49
C ARG A 47 -3.23 7.57 3.49
N SER A 48 -2.45 8.25 4.32
CA SER A 48 -3.00 9.28 5.19
C SER A 48 -3.46 10.49 4.36
N ARG A 49 -4.37 11.28 4.92
CA ARG A 49 -4.90 12.45 4.22
C ARG A 49 -3.83 13.46 3.85
N SER A 50 -2.80 13.59 4.68
CA SER A 50 -1.70 14.49 4.39
C SER A 50 -0.82 14.00 3.25
N GLY A 51 -0.88 12.70 2.95
CA GLY A 51 0.00 12.09 1.97
C GLY A 51 1.40 11.81 2.48
N ALA A 52 1.68 12.13 3.74
CA ALA A 52 3.02 11.95 4.30
C ALA A 52 3.25 10.55 4.85
N ALA A 53 2.21 9.76 5.01
CA ALA A 53 2.34 8.43 5.59
C ALA A 53 1.46 7.43 4.85
N ILE A 54 1.89 6.19 4.89
CA ILE A 54 1.08 5.06 4.44
C ILE A 54 0.95 4.07 5.60
N ARG A 55 -0.15 3.35 5.59
CA ARG A 55 -0.46 2.31 6.56
C ARG A 55 -0.67 1.02 5.80
N ILE A 56 -0.06 -0.05 6.28
CA ILE A 56 -0.12 -1.35 5.61
C ILE A 56 -0.68 -2.36 6.59
N LEU A 57 -1.77 -3.01 6.19
CA LEU A 57 -2.42 -4.04 6.99
C LEU A 57 -2.27 -5.39 6.31
N GLN A 58 -1.87 -6.40 7.07
CA GLN A 58 -1.79 -7.76 6.57
C GLN A 58 -2.06 -8.74 7.70
N TYR A 59 -2.92 -9.72 7.44
CA TYR A 59 -3.16 -10.82 8.34
C TYR A 59 -2.25 -11.99 7.96
N ASP A 60 -1.50 -12.50 8.92
CA ASP A 60 -0.50 -13.54 8.63
C ASP A 60 -0.94 -14.94 9.04
N GLY A 61 -2.22 -15.12 9.40
CA GLY A 61 -2.73 -16.39 9.85
C GLY A 61 -2.83 -16.49 11.36
N GLN A 62 -2.13 -15.62 12.05
CA GLN A 62 -2.14 -15.57 13.51
C GLN A 62 -2.63 -14.23 14.03
N GLY A 63 -2.30 -13.17 13.36
CA GLY A 63 -2.64 -11.82 13.79
C GLY A 63 -2.43 -10.83 12.68
N PHE A 64 -2.75 -9.57 12.98
CA PHE A 64 -2.58 -8.49 12.01
C PHE A 64 -1.27 -7.77 12.21
N TRP A 65 -0.62 -7.51 11.09
CA TRP A 65 0.48 -6.55 11.03
C TRP A 65 -0.09 -5.23 10.57
N LEU A 66 0.20 -4.18 11.30
CA LEU A 66 -0.13 -2.83 10.86
C LEU A 66 1.15 -2.02 10.91
N ALA A 67 1.67 -1.74 9.73
CA ALA A 67 2.91 -0.99 9.61
C ALA A 67 2.60 0.42 9.13
N THR A 68 3.43 1.36 9.57
CA THR A 68 3.32 2.74 9.12
C THR A 68 4.66 3.17 8.58
N LYS A 69 4.66 3.73 7.40
CA LYS A 69 5.83 4.43 6.90
C LYS A 69 5.49 5.90 6.77
N ARG A 70 6.19 6.73 7.53
CA ARG A 70 6.03 8.17 7.46
C ARG A 70 7.28 8.75 6.85
N LEU A 71 7.11 9.53 5.78
CA LEU A 71 8.24 10.18 5.14
C LEU A 71 8.76 11.30 6.04
N SER A 72 10.07 11.37 6.18
CA SER A 72 10.69 12.45 6.96
C SER A 72 10.60 13.76 6.20
N LYS A 73 10.42 13.69 4.88
CA LYS A 73 10.34 14.85 4.03
C LYS A 73 9.44 14.52 2.85
N GLY A 74 8.59 15.45 2.47
CA GLY A 74 7.75 15.27 1.30
C GLY A 74 6.55 14.37 1.53
N ARG A 75 5.99 13.90 0.44
CA ARG A 75 4.76 13.11 0.42
C ARG A 75 4.88 12.01 -0.59
N PHE A 76 3.98 11.02 -0.46
CA PHE A 76 3.79 10.00 -1.48
C PHE A 76 3.02 10.68 -2.62
N LYS A 77 3.75 11.09 -3.66
CA LYS A 77 3.17 11.92 -4.73
C LYS A 77 2.28 11.12 -5.66
N TRP A 78 2.67 9.88 -5.94
CA TRP A 78 1.83 9.04 -6.76
C TRP A 78 0.82 8.31 -5.89
N TRP A 79 -0.42 8.30 -6.30
CA TRP A 79 -1.46 7.52 -5.65
C TRP A 79 -2.53 7.21 -6.70
N PRO A 80 -3.14 6.02 -6.66
CA PRO A 80 -4.18 5.70 -7.63
C PRO A 80 -5.37 6.63 -7.45
N THR A 81 -6.00 6.96 -8.57
CA THR A 81 -7.19 7.79 -8.60
C THR A 81 -8.28 7.06 -9.38
N GLY A 82 -9.49 7.58 -9.33
CA GLY A 82 -10.59 7.01 -10.06
C GLY A 82 -11.77 6.72 -9.16
N THR A 83 -12.77 6.03 -9.72
CA THR A 83 -14.01 5.73 -9.01
C THR A 83 -13.98 4.40 -8.29
N GLU A 84 -13.01 3.52 -8.61
CA GLU A 84 -12.88 2.26 -7.93
C GLU A 84 -12.32 2.48 -6.53
N PRO A 85 -12.77 1.72 -5.53
CA PRO A 85 -12.30 1.92 -4.17
C PRO A 85 -10.85 1.47 -3.95
N ALA A 86 -10.35 0.58 -4.78
CA ALA A 86 -9.00 0.07 -4.64
C ALA A 86 -8.42 -0.28 -6.00
N ARG A 87 -7.10 -0.30 -6.05
CA ARG A 87 -6.37 -0.74 -7.24
C ARG A 87 -5.42 -1.86 -6.84
N THR A 88 -5.36 -2.90 -7.66
CA THR A 88 -4.42 -4.00 -7.46
C THR A 88 -3.05 -3.61 -8.02
N LEU A 89 -2.01 -3.90 -7.27
CA LEU A 89 -0.64 -3.70 -7.74
C LEU A 89 0.10 -5.02 -7.78
N ARG A 90 1.08 -5.09 -8.66
CA ARG A 90 2.04 -6.18 -8.66
C ARG A 90 3.09 -5.91 -7.59
N VAL A 91 3.83 -6.95 -7.21
CA VAL A 91 4.82 -6.82 -6.15
C VAL A 91 5.83 -5.71 -6.44
N HIS A 92 6.39 -5.66 -7.65
CA HIS A 92 7.38 -4.64 -7.94
C HIS A 92 6.79 -3.23 -7.96
N GLN A 93 5.52 -3.11 -8.35
CA GLN A 93 4.83 -1.82 -8.31
C GLN A 93 4.63 -1.38 -6.85
N ALA A 94 4.29 -2.32 -5.99
CA ALA A 94 4.15 -2.02 -4.57
C ALA A 94 5.49 -1.60 -3.97
N GLN A 95 6.57 -2.23 -4.37
CA GLN A 95 7.90 -1.84 -3.90
C GLN A 95 8.24 -0.41 -4.32
N LEU A 96 7.89 -0.02 -5.54
CA LEU A 96 8.08 1.36 -5.99
C LEU A 96 7.24 2.32 -5.15
N LEU A 97 5.99 1.97 -4.91
CA LEU A 97 5.11 2.80 -4.09
C LEU A 97 5.69 2.97 -2.68
N LEU A 98 6.13 1.88 -2.08
CA LEU A 98 6.69 1.92 -0.72
C LEU A 98 7.94 2.78 -0.66
N ALA A 99 8.66 2.91 -1.76
CA ALA A 99 9.83 3.77 -1.86
C ALA A 99 9.45 5.20 -2.26
N ALA A 100 8.15 5.53 -2.26
CA ALA A 100 7.62 6.83 -2.66
C ALA A 100 7.84 7.14 -4.13
N GLY A 101 7.98 6.10 -4.96
CA GLY A 101 8.10 6.25 -6.40
C GLY A 101 6.77 6.17 -7.11
N ASN A 102 6.83 6.13 -8.43
CA ASN A 102 5.65 6.05 -9.28
C ASN A 102 5.55 4.67 -9.92
N PRO A 103 4.63 3.80 -9.44
CA PRO A 103 4.48 2.47 -10.01
C PRO A 103 4.07 2.43 -11.47
N ASP A 104 3.50 3.50 -11.98
CA ASP A 104 3.09 3.57 -13.37
C ASP A 104 4.18 4.07 -14.30
N ALA A 105 5.28 4.58 -13.74
CA ALA A 105 6.37 5.03 -14.57
C ALA A 105 7.04 3.83 -15.22
N GLU A 106 7.43 4.00 -16.48
CA GLU A 106 8.24 3.02 -17.12
C GLU A 106 9.52 2.96 -16.37
N ALA A 107 9.76 1.87 -15.78
CA ALA A 107 10.96 1.72 -15.04
C ALA A 107 12.11 1.86 -15.97
N PRO A 108 12.95 2.83 -15.76
CA PRO A 108 14.17 2.82 -16.48
C PRO A 108 14.76 1.51 -16.10
N PRO A 109 15.37 0.92 -16.99
CA PRO A 109 15.96 -0.33 -16.77
C PRO A 109 16.83 -0.21 -15.57
N ALA A 110 16.38 -0.77 -14.55
CA ALA A 110 17.10 -0.71 -13.36
C ALA A 110 18.41 -1.28 -13.50
N TRP A 111 18.51 -2.07 -14.46
CA TRP A 111 19.74 -2.66 -14.67
C TRP A 111 20.62 -1.81 -15.47
N ARG A 112 20.17 -0.73 -15.88
CA ARG A 112 21.05 0.04 -16.57
C ARG A 112 21.89 0.58 -15.58
N PRO A 113 22.24 0.10 -14.94
CA PRO A 113 22.91 0.46 -14.01
C PRO A 113 23.94 1.11 -14.04
N LEU A 114 24.26 0.89 -14.18
CA LEU A 114 25.25 1.23 -14.06
C LEU A 114 25.75 1.88 -14.87
N ASP A 115 25.34 2.28 -15.41
CA ASP A 115 25.78 2.82 -16.16
C ASP A 115 26.35 3.60 -15.82
N PRO A 116 26.96 3.37 -15.80
CA PRO A 116 27.69 3.99 -15.47
C PRO A 116 27.61 4.75 -15.96
#